data_5adf6fa2562d19b0d69c8cee70bed567
#
_entry.id   5adf6fa2562d19b0d69c8cee70bed567
#
_cell.length_a   1.000
_cell.length_b   1.000
_cell.length_c   1.000
_cell.angle_alpha   90.00
_cell.angle_beta   90.00
_cell.angle_gamma   90.00
#
_symmetry.space_group_name_H-M   'P 1'
#
loop_
_entity.id
_entity.type
_entity.pdbx_description
1 polymer ?
#
loop_
_entity_poly.entity_id
_entity_poly.type
_entity_poly.pdbx_seq_one_letter_code
_entity_poly.pdbx_strand_id
1 'polypeptide(L)'
;NVVHYTFELSEVNIGRRYDSCISGVPLKDLTSKSDMVQDALKEFDGGKLIIKEFPTKSANINKIKFHIDRLVSSDFEPGLIIIDYADLMISTKAMEQKTWELEAIYEELRGFGMEIKIPIWSASQTNRLGLDGDIIGLDKIADAYAKAQVADFIATFSRNMVEKEKNKGKFYIAKNRIGVDGKVFGVDFNPAAASIVLQEFDEQVKLEGDIQSLYKKYKDNKEGWG
;
A
#
# COMPACT_ATOMS: atom_id res chain seq x y z
N ASN A 1 8.33 10.32 11.85
CA ASN A 1 7.08 11.04 11.61
C ASN A 1 6.49 10.63 10.26
N VAL A 2 5.16 10.57 10.15
CA VAL A 2 4.47 10.13 8.93
C VAL A 2 3.45 11.19 8.52
N VAL A 3 3.36 11.45 7.19
CA VAL A 3 2.25 12.19 6.60
C VAL A 3 1.43 11.24 5.74
N HIS A 4 0.14 11.12 6.05
CA HIS A 4 -0.79 10.28 5.30
C HIS A 4 -1.80 11.16 4.55
N TYR A 5 -1.67 11.17 3.23
CA TYR A 5 -2.65 11.79 2.35
C TYR A 5 -3.72 10.78 1.94
N THR A 6 -4.97 11.08 2.21
CA THR A 6 -6.10 10.24 1.78
C THR A 6 -6.94 10.94 0.73
N PHE A 7 -7.32 10.21 -0.32
CA PHE A 7 -8.15 10.68 -1.43
C PHE A 7 -9.48 9.94 -1.52
N GLU A 8 -9.68 8.94 -0.67
CA GLU A 8 -10.85 8.07 -0.69
C GLU A 8 -11.65 8.16 0.61
N LEU A 9 -10.97 8.17 1.74
CA LEU A 9 -11.59 8.20 3.06
C LEU A 9 -11.32 9.52 3.77
N SER A 10 -12.23 9.89 4.69
CA SER A 10 -12.04 11.08 5.52
C SER A 10 -10.87 10.92 6.49
N GLU A 11 -10.27 12.06 6.90
CA GLU A 11 -9.23 12.10 7.93
C GLU A 11 -9.65 11.36 9.19
N VAL A 12 -10.91 11.53 9.62
CA VAL A 12 -11.47 10.88 10.81
C VAL A 12 -11.50 9.36 10.64
N ASN A 13 -11.90 8.85 9.48
CA ASN A 13 -11.94 7.41 9.22
C ASN A 13 -10.55 6.79 9.19
N ILE A 14 -9.57 7.47 8.62
CA ILE A 14 -8.18 7.04 8.64
C ILE A 14 -7.64 7.08 10.08
N GLY A 15 -7.87 8.17 10.84
CA GLY A 15 -7.47 8.28 12.24
C GLY A 15 -8.00 7.13 13.08
N ARG A 16 -9.30 6.82 12.98
CA ARG A 16 -9.91 5.68 13.67
C ARG A 16 -9.25 4.34 13.35
N ARG A 17 -8.77 4.12 12.13
CA ARG A 17 -8.03 2.90 11.76
C ARG A 17 -6.68 2.84 12.44
N TYR A 18 -5.97 3.97 12.53
CA TYR A 18 -4.72 4.04 13.30
C TYR A 18 -4.95 3.81 14.79
N ASP A 19 -5.96 4.46 15.38
CA ASP A 19 -6.33 4.25 16.78
C ASP A 19 -6.63 2.79 17.08
N SER A 20 -7.40 2.15 16.22
CA SER A 20 -7.75 0.74 16.33
C SER A 20 -6.54 -0.18 16.17
N CYS A 21 -5.66 0.10 15.21
CA CYS A 21 -4.47 -0.69 14.95
C CYS A 21 -3.47 -0.61 16.12
N ILE A 22 -3.25 0.60 16.66
CA ILE A 22 -2.30 0.83 17.76
C ILE A 22 -2.82 0.28 19.07
N SER A 23 -4.11 0.52 19.39
CA SER A 23 -4.70 0.10 20.66
C SER A 23 -5.16 -1.37 20.67
N GLY A 24 -5.31 -2.01 19.51
CA GLY A 24 -5.94 -3.33 19.38
C GLY A 24 -7.45 -3.32 19.65
N VAL A 25 -8.04 -2.16 19.95
CA VAL A 25 -9.48 -2.02 20.18
C VAL A 25 -10.23 -2.06 18.85
N PRO A 26 -11.27 -2.91 18.70
CA PRO A 26 -12.05 -2.98 17.47
C PRO A 26 -12.64 -1.61 17.08
N LEU A 27 -12.66 -1.31 15.77
CA LEU A 27 -13.20 -0.05 15.22
C LEU A 27 -14.58 0.34 15.74
N LYS A 28 -15.47 -0.64 15.95
CA LYS A 28 -16.81 -0.43 16.47
C LYS A 28 -16.84 0.00 17.94
N ASP A 29 -15.81 -0.36 18.69
CA ASP A 29 -15.74 -0.18 20.15
C ASP A 29 -14.88 1.04 20.55
N LEU A 30 -14.23 1.74 19.60
CA LEU A 30 -13.33 2.86 19.89
C LEU A 30 -13.96 3.94 20.77
N THR A 31 -15.23 4.27 20.52
CA THR A 31 -15.94 5.31 21.30
C THR A 31 -16.26 4.83 22.71
N SER A 32 -16.71 3.59 22.87
CA SER A 32 -17.07 3.03 24.18
C SER A 32 -15.86 2.69 25.05
N LYS A 33 -14.69 2.52 24.43
CA LYS A 33 -13.42 2.18 25.08
C LYS A 33 -12.37 3.28 24.92
N SER A 34 -12.81 4.54 24.88
CA SER A 34 -11.94 5.70 24.63
C SER A 34 -10.75 5.78 25.56
N ASP A 35 -10.95 5.42 26.85
CA ASP A 35 -9.86 5.48 27.84
C ASP A 35 -8.74 4.47 27.51
N MET A 36 -9.11 3.24 27.12
CA MET A 36 -8.14 2.23 26.69
C MET A 36 -7.36 2.69 25.44
N VAL A 37 -8.05 3.33 24.50
CA VAL A 37 -7.43 3.87 23.28
C VAL A 37 -6.44 4.98 23.64
N GLN A 38 -6.86 5.93 24.48
CA GLN A 38 -6.00 7.04 24.93
C GLN A 38 -4.76 6.56 25.67
N ASP A 39 -4.90 5.56 26.54
CA ASP A 39 -3.77 5.01 27.28
C ASP A 39 -2.79 4.30 26.34
N ALA A 40 -3.28 3.49 25.39
CA ALA A 40 -2.43 2.85 24.38
C ALA A 40 -1.70 3.89 23.51
N LEU A 41 -2.37 4.98 23.13
CA LEU A 41 -1.74 6.06 22.35
C LEU A 41 -0.69 6.83 23.14
N LYS A 42 -0.85 7.01 24.47
CA LYS A 42 0.15 7.63 25.31
C LYS A 42 1.40 6.75 25.48
N GLU A 43 1.21 5.42 25.53
CA GLU A 43 2.30 4.45 25.65
C GLU A 43 2.99 4.16 24.32
N PHE A 44 2.38 4.56 23.20
CA PHE A 44 2.92 4.32 21.86
C PHE A 44 4.17 5.17 21.62
N ASP A 45 5.33 4.53 21.64
CA ASP A 45 6.63 5.15 21.34
C ASP A 45 6.89 5.27 19.84
N GLY A 46 5.94 5.84 19.12
CA GLY A 46 6.01 6.09 17.69
C GLY A 46 6.21 7.55 17.34
N GLY A 47 6.48 7.81 16.07
CA GLY A 47 6.55 9.17 15.55
C GLY A 47 5.17 9.84 15.47
N LYS A 48 5.18 11.13 15.20
CA LYS A 48 3.95 11.90 14.96
C LYS A 48 3.33 11.53 13.61
N LEU A 49 1.99 11.47 13.58
CA LEU A 49 1.20 11.22 12.37
C LEU A 49 0.38 12.46 12.03
N ILE A 50 0.48 12.90 10.79
CA ILE A 50 -0.41 13.91 10.21
C ILE A 50 -1.22 13.25 9.11
N ILE A 51 -2.54 13.36 9.20
CA ILE A 51 -3.47 12.89 8.19
C ILE A 51 -4.04 14.11 7.48
N LYS A 52 -4.04 14.08 6.15
CA LYS A 52 -4.59 15.15 5.31
C LYS A 52 -5.48 14.59 4.22
N GLU A 53 -6.75 14.96 4.28
CA GLU A 53 -7.74 14.60 3.26
C GLU A 53 -7.68 15.56 2.08
N PHE A 54 -7.76 15.01 0.88
CA PHE A 54 -8.04 15.71 -0.36
C PHE A 54 -9.22 15.05 -1.06
N PRO A 55 -10.18 15.80 -1.58
CA PRO A 55 -11.20 15.23 -2.44
C PRO A 55 -10.57 14.54 -3.66
N THR A 56 -11.20 13.47 -4.12
CA THR A 56 -10.76 12.74 -5.31
C THR A 56 -10.54 13.70 -6.49
N LYS A 57 -9.43 13.53 -7.21
CA LYS A 57 -9.05 14.37 -8.36
C LYS A 57 -8.96 15.88 -8.05
N SER A 58 -8.61 16.25 -6.82
CA SER A 58 -8.46 17.65 -6.41
C SER A 58 -7.04 18.10 -6.13
N ALA A 59 -6.09 17.17 -6.02
CA ALA A 59 -4.69 17.51 -5.74
C ALA A 59 -3.72 16.82 -6.69
N ASN A 60 -2.67 17.55 -7.03
CA ASN A 60 -1.49 17.08 -7.72
C ASN A 60 -0.26 17.15 -6.81
N ILE A 61 0.90 16.78 -7.34
CA ILE A 61 2.14 16.79 -6.58
C ILE A 61 2.50 18.17 -6.02
N ASN A 62 2.15 19.26 -6.70
CA ASN A 62 2.47 20.62 -6.23
C ASN A 62 1.72 20.98 -4.93
N LYS A 63 0.47 20.52 -4.77
CA LYS A 63 -0.28 20.69 -3.50
C LYS A 63 0.37 19.89 -2.37
N ILE A 64 0.86 18.70 -2.65
CA ILE A 64 1.58 17.86 -1.69
C ILE A 64 2.88 18.53 -1.29
N LYS A 65 3.71 18.97 -2.26
CA LYS A 65 4.95 19.71 -2.02
C LYS A 65 4.71 20.91 -1.11
N PHE A 66 3.76 21.76 -1.45
CA PHE A 66 3.43 22.94 -0.66
C PHE A 66 3.03 22.59 0.79
N HIS A 67 2.29 21.52 0.98
CA HIS A 67 1.89 21.08 2.33
C HIS A 67 3.10 20.54 3.12
N ILE A 68 3.96 19.75 2.49
CA ILE A 68 5.20 19.26 3.11
C ILE A 68 6.11 20.41 3.50
N ASP A 69 6.32 21.41 2.62
CA ASP A 69 7.15 22.59 2.91
C ASP A 69 6.63 23.36 4.12
N ARG A 70 5.30 23.48 4.25
CA ARG A 70 4.69 24.10 5.44
C ARG A 70 4.92 23.30 6.71
N LEU A 71 4.85 21.98 6.64
CA LEU A 71 5.09 21.11 7.80
C LEU A 71 6.55 21.21 8.25
N VAL A 72 7.49 21.15 7.30
CA VAL A 72 8.92 21.30 7.58
C VAL A 72 9.21 22.68 8.20
N SER A 73 8.58 23.74 7.67
CA SER A 73 8.70 25.10 8.23
C SER A 73 8.11 25.23 9.65
N SER A 74 7.33 24.25 10.11
CA SER A 74 6.75 24.17 11.44
C SER A 74 7.44 23.10 12.30
N ASP A 75 8.71 22.79 12.02
CA ASP A 75 9.52 21.80 12.73
C ASP A 75 8.96 20.37 12.71
N PHE A 76 8.15 20.05 11.70
CA PHE A 76 7.71 18.67 11.47
C PHE A 76 8.51 18.06 10.31
N GLU A 77 9.45 17.18 10.63
CA GLU A 77 10.25 16.47 9.63
C GLU A 77 9.63 15.10 9.33
N PRO A 78 9.00 14.88 8.18
CA PRO A 78 8.46 13.58 7.81
C PRO A 78 9.59 12.61 7.46
N GLY A 79 9.46 11.36 7.89
CA GLY A 79 10.32 10.24 7.49
C GLY A 79 9.64 9.29 6.51
N LEU A 80 8.32 9.44 6.33
CA LEU A 80 7.52 8.66 5.38
C LEU A 80 6.32 9.48 4.91
N ILE A 81 6.02 9.38 3.63
CA ILE A 81 4.79 9.89 3.03
C ILE A 81 3.95 8.71 2.54
N ILE A 82 2.68 8.67 2.93
CA ILE A 82 1.69 7.70 2.45
C ILE A 82 0.67 8.44 1.60
N ILE A 83 0.31 7.87 0.45
CA ILE A 83 -0.71 8.40 -0.46
C ILE A 83 -1.74 7.31 -0.71
N ASP A 84 -2.94 7.48 -0.20
CA ASP A 84 -4.03 6.50 -0.29
C ASP A 84 -5.16 7.03 -1.19
N TYR A 85 -5.14 6.78 -2.50
CA TYR A 85 -4.06 6.19 -3.31
C TYR A 85 -3.79 7.07 -4.54
N ALA A 86 -2.61 6.94 -5.12
CA ALA A 86 -2.10 7.86 -6.13
C ALA A 86 -2.95 7.93 -7.42
N ASP A 87 -3.68 6.87 -7.79
CA ASP A 87 -4.55 6.87 -8.98
C ASP A 87 -5.71 7.88 -8.87
N LEU A 88 -5.99 8.40 -7.66
CA LEU A 88 -6.99 9.42 -7.39
C LEU A 88 -6.44 10.86 -7.44
N MET A 89 -5.14 11.01 -7.65
CA MET A 89 -4.51 12.30 -7.90
C MET A 89 -4.77 12.79 -9.33
N ILE A 90 -4.37 14.02 -9.62
CA ILE A 90 -4.26 14.57 -10.99
C ILE A 90 -2.80 14.85 -11.30
N SER A 91 -2.40 14.70 -12.56
CA SER A 91 -1.08 15.12 -13.04
C SER A 91 -0.96 16.63 -13.06
N THR A 92 0.27 17.15 -12.98
CA THR A 92 0.55 18.58 -13.21
C THR A 92 0.40 18.98 -14.68
N LYS A 93 0.42 17.98 -15.58
CA LYS A 93 0.29 18.18 -17.03
C LYS A 93 -1.05 17.61 -17.50
N ALA A 94 -1.72 18.32 -18.40
CA ALA A 94 -2.88 17.78 -19.08
C ALA A 94 -2.45 16.65 -20.01
N MET A 95 -3.09 15.47 -19.86
CA MET A 95 -2.84 14.30 -20.69
C MET A 95 -4.12 13.89 -21.42
N GLU A 96 -3.99 13.45 -22.68
CA GLU A 96 -5.14 13.01 -23.46
C GLU A 96 -5.66 11.63 -23.04
N GLN A 97 -4.77 10.78 -22.52
CA GLN A 97 -5.10 9.42 -22.12
C GLN A 97 -4.88 9.23 -20.63
N LYS A 98 -5.83 8.54 -19.98
CA LYS A 98 -5.79 8.23 -18.55
C LYS A 98 -4.53 7.43 -18.16
N THR A 99 -4.08 6.52 -19.02
CA THR A 99 -2.87 5.72 -18.77
C THR A 99 -1.63 6.60 -18.66
N TRP A 100 -1.47 7.59 -19.54
CA TRP A 100 -0.38 8.55 -19.51
C TRP A 100 -0.48 9.50 -18.31
N GLU A 101 -1.71 9.87 -17.91
CA GLU A 101 -1.90 10.66 -16.69
C GLU A 101 -1.41 9.90 -15.46
N LEU A 102 -1.74 8.60 -15.35
CA LEU A 102 -1.27 7.76 -14.26
C LEU A 102 0.25 7.60 -14.25
N GLU A 103 0.86 7.35 -15.40
CA GLU A 103 2.31 7.27 -15.55
C GLU A 103 2.98 8.55 -15.05
N ALA A 104 2.52 9.70 -15.51
CA ALA A 104 3.03 11.01 -15.09
C ALA A 104 2.90 11.24 -13.58
N ILE A 105 1.77 10.86 -12.96
CA ILE A 105 1.57 10.97 -11.51
C ILE A 105 2.64 10.14 -10.75
N TYR A 106 2.87 8.89 -11.14
CA TYR A 106 3.87 8.05 -10.47
C TYR A 106 5.31 8.53 -10.69
N GLU A 107 5.63 9.05 -11.88
CA GLU A 107 6.92 9.69 -12.15
C GLU A 107 7.12 10.97 -11.32
N GLU A 108 6.10 11.81 -11.22
CA GLU A 108 6.10 13.02 -10.39
C GLU A 108 6.33 12.69 -8.92
N LEU A 109 5.65 11.64 -8.39
CA LEU A 109 5.82 11.17 -7.02
C LEU A 109 7.23 10.63 -6.78
N ARG A 110 7.75 9.82 -7.70
CA ARG A 110 9.12 9.32 -7.61
C ARG A 110 10.15 10.46 -7.62
N GLY A 111 10.01 11.39 -8.57
CA GLY A 111 10.88 12.56 -8.66
C GLY A 111 10.88 13.35 -7.35
N PHE A 112 9.72 13.55 -6.77
CA PHE A 112 9.59 14.25 -5.49
C PHE A 112 10.24 13.48 -4.34
N GLY A 113 9.99 12.18 -4.21
CA GLY A 113 10.63 11.36 -3.18
C GLY A 113 12.17 11.39 -3.25
N MET A 114 12.72 11.42 -4.47
CA MET A 114 14.17 11.56 -4.69
C MET A 114 14.67 12.95 -4.31
N GLU A 115 13.93 14.00 -4.63
CA GLU A 115 14.25 15.40 -4.31
C GLU A 115 14.37 15.62 -2.81
N ILE A 116 13.35 15.15 -2.05
CA ILE A 116 13.30 15.35 -0.60
C ILE A 116 13.98 14.23 0.20
N LYS A 117 14.40 13.14 -0.46
CA LYS A 117 15.01 11.94 0.14
C LYS A 117 14.11 11.26 1.18
N ILE A 118 12.81 11.30 0.97
CA ILE A 118 11.80 10.67 1.82
C ILE A 118 11.06 9.60 1.00
N PRO A 119 10.91 8.36 1.52
CA PRO A 119 10.15 7.33 0.84
C PRO A 119 8.67 7.72 0.73
N ILE A 120 8.09 7.39 -0.43
CA ILE A 120 6.66 7.58 -0.69
C ILE A 120 6.04 6.20 -0.94
N TRP A 121 5.00 5.88 -0.18
CA TRP A 121 4.21 4.68 -0.36
C TRP A 121 2.84 5.02 -0.92
N SER A 122 2.37 4.21 -1.85
CA SER A 122 1.01 4.31 -2.35
C SER A 122 0.40 2.93 -2.55
N ALA A 123 -0.92 2.87 -2.52
CA ALA A 123 -1.67 1.69 -2.91
C ALA A 123 -2.06 1.78 -4.39
N SER A 124 -2.42 0.65 -4.97
CA SER A 124 -3.02 0.54 -6.29
C SER A 124 -3.99 -0.64 -6.31
N GLN A 125 -5.08 -0.50 -7.04
CA GLN A 125 -6.03 -1.58 -7.22
C GLN A 125 -5.51 -2.60 -8.25
N THR A 126 -5.91 -3.85 -8.10
CA THR A 126 -5.69 -4.88 -9.10
C THR A 126 -6.80 -4.85 -10.15
N ASN A 127 -6.51 -5.32 -11.37
CA ASN A 127 -7.54 -5.54 -12.37
C ASN A 127 -8.42 -6.76 -11.98
N ARG A 128 -9.57 -6.91 -12.65
CA ARG A 128 -10.54 -7.99 -12.34
C ARG A 128 -9.96 -9.40 -12.56
N LEU A 129 -8.97 -9.56 -13.42
CA LEU A 129 -8.27 -10.83 -13.66
C LEU A 129 -7.40 -11.28 -12.48
N GLY A 130 -7.11 -10.38 -11.54
CA GLY A 130 -6.38 -10.68 -10.30
C GLY A 130 -7.22 -11.39 -9.24
N LEU A 131 -8.56 -11.47 -9.40
CA LEU A 131 -9.45 -12.03 -8.38
C LEU A 131 -9.42 -13.56 -8.30
N ASP A 132 -8.99 -14.25 -9.38
CA ASP A 132 -9.01 -15.72 -9.45
C ASP A 132 -7.63 -16.37 -9.19
N GLY A 133 -6.63 -15.58 -8.82
CA GLY A 133 -5.26 -16.07 -8.59
C GLY A 133 -4.88 -16.11 -7.13
N ASP A 134 -4.23 -17.18 -6.70
CA ASP A 134 -3.68 -17.28 -5.35
C ASP A 134 -2.58 -16.27 -5.05
N ILE A 135 -1.84 -15.82 -6.08
CA ILE A 135 -0.80 -14.78 -5.99
C ILE A 135 -1.04 -13.79 -7.13
N ILE A 136 -0.97 -12.50 -6.79
CA ILE A 136 -1.12 -11.41 -7.74
C ILE A 136 0.27 -10.99 -8.21
N GLY A 137 0.64 -11.35 -9.45
CA GLY A 137 1.86 -10.90 -10.11
C GLY A 137 1.76 -9.47 -10.65
N LEU A 138 2.87 -8.96 -11.18
CA LEU A 138 2.93 -7.60 -11.78
C LEU A 138 1.95 -7.42 -12.93
N ASP A 139 1.67 -8.48 -13.71
CA ASP A 139 0.75 -8.52 -14.82
C ASP A 139 -0.71 -8.26 -14.46
N LYS A 140 -1.06 -8.44 -13.19
CA LYS A 140 -2.42 -8.30 -12.64
C LYS A 140 -2.68 -6.97 -11.93
N ILE A 141 -1.70 -6.11 -11.82
CA ILE A 141 -1.88 -4.76 -11.27
C ILE A 141 -2.54 -3.90 -12.36
N ALA A 142 -3.58 -3.14 -12.02
CA ALA A 142 -4.21 -2.21 -12.95
C ALA A 142 -3.19 -1.18 -13.47
N ASP A 143 -3.13 -1.00 -14.78
CA ASP A 143 -2.13 -0.14 -15.44
C ASP A 143 -0.68 -0.46 -15.03
N ALA A 144 -0.37 -1.76 -14.87
CA ALA A 144 0.82 -2.31 -14.22
C ALA A 144 2.13 -1.83 -14.82
N TYR A 145 2.20 -1.66 -16.14
CA TYR A 145 3.46 -1.39 -16.84
C TYR A 145 4.13 -0.10 -16.34
N ALA A 146 3.40 1.01 -16.35
CA ALA A 146 3.90 2.30 -15.90
C ALA A 146 4.31 2.28 -14.41
N LYS A 147 3.43 1.75 -13.54
CA LYS A 147 3.68 1.63 -12.10
C LYS A 147 4.88 0.73 -11.81
N ALA A 148 4.97 -0.42 -12.52
CA ALA A 148 6.06 -1.36 -12.34
C ALA A 148 7.42 -0.80 -12.78
N GLN A 149 7.46 0.05 -13.78
CA GLN A 149 8.70 0.71 -14.20
C GLN A 149 9.19 1.72 -13.16
N VAL A 150 8.30 2.53 -12.63
CA VAL A 150 8.62 3.65 -11.75
C VAL A 150 8.94 3.18 -10.33
N ALA A 151 8.15 2.27 -9.75
CA ALA A 151 8.30 1.84 -8.37
C ALA A 151 9.63 1.09 -8.10
N ASP A 152 10.24 1.34 -6.95
CA ASP A 152 11.43 0.62 -6.48
C ASP A 152 11.07 -0.68 -5.76
N PHE A 153 9.90 -0.72 -5.11
CA PHE A 153 9.35 -1.85 -4.40
C PHE A 153 7.87 -2.02 -4.72
N ILE A 154 7.43 -3.24 -5.01
CA ILE A 154 6.02 -3.58 -5.21
C ILE A 154 5.72 -4.84 -4.43
N ALA A 155 4.70 -4.76 -3.60
CA ALA A 155 4.13 -5.92 -2.94
C ALA A 155 2.64 -6.01 -3.23
N THR A 156 2.13 -7.24 -3.26
CA THR A 156 0.71 -7.50 -3.50
C THR A 156 0.11 -8.29 -2.36
N PHE A 157 -1.15 -7.99 -2.05
CA PHE A 157 -1.96 -8.74 -1.09
C PHE A 157 -3.05 -9.51 -1.84
N SER A 158 -3.16 -10.79 -1.57
CA SER A 158 -4.22 -11.63 -2.14
C SER A 158 -4.88 -12.50 -1.09
N ARG A 159 -6.16 -12.81 -1.32
CA ARG A 159 -6.96 -13.73 -0.52
C ARG A 159 -7.98 -14.42 -1.40
N ASN A 160 -8.04 -15.74 -1.38
CA ASN A 160 -9.15 -16.48 -1.92
C ASN A 160 -10.36 -16.51 -0.95
N MET A 161 -11.48 -17.11 -1.35
CA MET A 161 -12.70 -17.14 -0.54
C MET A 161 -12.48 -17.83 0.82
N VAL A 162 -11.75 -18.95 0.84
CA VAL A 162 -11.47 -19.73 2.07
C VAL A 162 -10.55 -18.95 3.01
N GLU A 163 -9.52 -18.28 2.46
CA GLU A 163 -8.62 -17.44 3.23
C GLU A 163 -9.36 -16.23 3.82
N LYS A 164 -10.30 -15.66 3.06
CA LYS A 164 -11.12 -14.53 3.53
C LYS A 164 -11.96 -14.90 4.74
N GLU A 165 -12.60 -16.08 4.73
CA GLU A 165 -13.39 -16.60 5.87
C GLU A 165 -12.53 -16.81 7.12
N LYS A 166 -11.27 -17.22 6.93
CA LYS A 166 -10.32 -17.48 8.01
C LYS A 166 -9.50 -16.24 8.41
N ASN A 167 -9.77 -15.07 7.84
CA ASN A 167 -8.95 -13.86 8.01
C ASN A 167 -7.46 -14.07 7.70
N LYS A 168 -7.18 -14.91 6.72
CA LYS A 168 -5.83 -15.18 6.20
C LYS A 168 -5.63 -14.54 4.84
N GLY A 169 -4.42 -14.57 4.34
CA GLY A 169 -4.06 -14.14 3.00
C GLY A 169 -2.60 -14.33 2.71
N LYS A 170 -2.16 -13.80 1.58
CA LYS A 170 -0.77 -13.88 1.11
C LYS A 170 -0.27 -12.47 0.80
N PHE A 171 0.97 -12.21 1.19
CA PHE A 171 1.74 -11.04 0.82
C PHE A 171 2.87 -11.52 -0.08
N TYR A 172 2.98 -10.96 -1.27
CA TYR A 172 3.97 -11.33 -2.26
C TYR A 172 4.81 -10.13 -2.65
N ILE A 173 6.14 -10.27 -2.57
CA ILE A 173 7.08 -9.26 -3.06
C ILE A 173 7.22 -9.43 -4.56
N ALA A 174 6.48 -8.63 -5.33
CA ALA A 174 6.45 -8.72 -6.79
C ALA A 174 7.63 -8.01 -7.46
N LYS A 175 8.22 -7.01 -6.79
CA LYS A 175 9.43 -6.29 -7.23
C LYS A 175 10.19 -5.76 -6.03
N ASN A 176 11.51 -5.90 -6.05
CA ASN A 176 12.40 -5.27 -5.09
C ASN A 176 13.71 -4.89 -5.81
N ARG A 177 13.90 -3.61 -6.10
CA ARG A 177 15.06 -3.12 -6.87
C ARG A 177 16.38 -3.27 -6.11
N ILE A 178 16.35 -3.31 -4.77
CA ILE A 178 17.54 -3.31 -3.91
C ILE A 178 17.74 -4.66 -3.21
N GLY A 179 16.77 -5.57 -3.28
CA GLY A 179 16.81 -6.84 -2.55
C GLY A 179 16.16 -7.99 -3.33
N VAL A 180 15.83 -9.05 -2.61
CA VAL A 180 15.21 -10.24 -3.20
C VAL A 180 13.72 -9.99 -3.43
N ASP A 181 13.23 -10.31 -4.61
CA ASP A 181 11.81 -10.40 -4.96
C ASP A 181 11.35 -11.87 -5.05
N GLY A 182 10.10 -12.09 -5.39
CA GLY A 182 9.53 -13.43 -5.52
C GLY A 182 9.19 -14.12 -4.19
N LYS A 183 9.40 -13.47 -3.04
CA LYS A 183 9.05 -14.03 -1.73
C LYS A 183 7.57 -13.90 -1.42
N VAL A 184 7.02 -14.98 -0.84
CA VAL A 184 5.63 -15.02 -0.34
C VAL A 184 5.65 -15.13 1.18
N PHE A 185 4.76 -14.40 1.84
CA PHE A 185 4.54 -14.45 3.28
C PHE A 185 3.06 -14.76 3.56
N GLY A 186 2.78 -15.47 4.64
CA GLY A 186 1.44 -15.60 5.18
C GLY A 186 1.00 -14.28 5.79
N VAL A 187 -0.31 -14.04 5.75
CA VAL A 187 -0.91 -12.83 6.31
C VAL A 187 -2.06 -13.20 7.23
N ASP A 188 -2.01 -12.67 8.44
CA ASP A 188 -3.14 -12.62 9.36
C ASP A 188 -3.78 -11.25 9.29
N PHE A 189 -5.06 -11.22 8.87
CA PHE A 189 -5.87 -10.02 8.88
C PHE A 189 -6.71 -9.96 10.15
N ASN A 190 -6.73 -8.82 10.80
CA ASN A 190 -7.74 -8.50 11.79
C ASN A 190 -8.56 -7.29 11.33
N PRO A 191 -9.62 -7.49 10.53
CA PRO A 191 -10.42 -6.38 10.02
C PRO A 191 -11.09 -5.55 11.11
N ALA A 192 -11.37 -6.18 12.27
CA ALA A 192 -11.99 -5.50 13.41
C ALA A 192 -11.07 -4.46 14.04
N ALA A 193 -9.76 -4.75 14.10
CA ALA A 193 -8.75 -3.86 14.65
C ALA A 193 -7.87 -3.21 13.57
N ALA A 194 -8.28 -3.26 12.30
CA ALA A 194 -7.56 -2.70 11.15
C ALA A 194 -6.07 -3.09 11.11
N SER A 195 -5.72 -4.32 11.52
CA SER A 195 -4.33 -4.75 11.61
C SER A 195 -4.02 -5.90 10.65
N ILE A 196 -2.77 -5.94 10.22
CA ILE A 196 -2.20 -6.96 9.33
C ILE A 196 -0.88 -7.41 9.95
N VAL A 197 -0.73 -8.73 10.12
CA VAL A 197 0.51 -9.34 10.62
C VAL A 197 1.07 -10.26 9.54
N LEU A 198 2.31 -10.02 9.16
CA LEU A 198 3.05 -10.91 8.25
C LEU A 198 3.66 -12.05 9.05
N GLN A 199 3.54 -13.26 8.51
CA GLN A 199 4.16 -14.46 9.05
C GLN A 199 5.11 -15.02 8.02
N GLU A 200 6.32 -15.39 8.44
CA GLU A 200 7.18 -16.20 7.60
C GLU A 200 6.46 -17.52 7.34
N PHE A 201 6.49 -17.98 6.09
CA PHE A 201 6.04 -19.32 5.78
C PHE A 201 7.05 -20.27 6.42
N ASP A 202 6.60 -21.08 7.37
CA ASP A 202 7.33 -22.25 7.82
C ASP A 202 7.53 -23.16 6.61
N GLU A 203 8.77 -23.45 6.24
CA GLU A 203 9.11 -24.28 5.06
C GLU A 203 8.46 -25.68 5.12
N GLN A 204 7.87 -26.05 6.26
CA GLN A 204 7.15 -27.30 6.46
C GLN A 204 5.67 -27.28 6.01
N VAL A 205 5.08 -26.12 5.78
CA VAL A 205 3.78 -26.05 5.11
C VAL A 205 4.04 -26.09 3.61
N LYS A 206 4.23 -27.30 3.12
CA LYS A 206 4.42 -27.62 1.72
C LYS A 206 3.41 -26.89 0.84
N LEU A 207 3.89 -25.85 0.20
CA LEU A 207 3.33 -25.25 -1.01
C LEU A 207 3.45 -26.22 -2.19
N GLU A 208 3.09 -27.49 -1.98
CA GLU A 208 3.30 -28.58 -2.94
C GLU A 208 2.47 -28.48 -4.22
N GLY A 209 1.50 -27.56 -4.31
CA GLY A 209 0.72 -27.38 -5.53
C GLY A 209 0.99 -26.06 -6.27
N ASP A 210 1.14 -24.97 -5.55
CA ASP A 210 0.98 -23.63 -6.15
C ASP A 210 2.28 -23.00 -6.66
N ILE A 211 3.39 -23.16 -5.96
CA ILE A 211 4.69 -22.64 -6.43
C ILE A 211 5.20 -23.48 -7.62
N GLN A 212 5.04 -24.80 -7.59
CA GLN A 212 5.43 -25.63 -8.73
C GLN A 212 4.56 -25.33 -9.96
N SER A 213 3.27 -25.04 -9.78
CA SER A 213 2.39 -24.65 -10.89
C SER A 213 2.75 -23.26 -11.46
N LEU A 214 3.19 -22.33 -10.60
CA LEU A 214 3.65 -21.00 -11.01
C LEU A 214 5.04 -21.08 -11.69
N TYR A 215 5.96 -21.85 -11.18
CA TYR A 215 7.25 -22.10 -11.85
C TYR A 215 7.06 -22.81 -13.20
N LYS A 216 6.12 -23.73 -13.28
CA LYS A 216 5.79 -24.43 -14.55
C LYS A 216 5.19 -23.44 -15.56
N LYS A 217 4.22 -22.61 -15.17
CA LYS A 217 3.65 -21.56 -16.03
C LYS A 217 4.69 -20.52 -16.48
N TYR A 218 5.65 -20.19 -15.60
CA TYR A 218 6.72 -19.24 -15.94
C TYR A 218 7.74 -19.84 -16.92
N LYS A 219 8.02 -21.16 -16.81
CA LYS A 219 8.87 -21.88 -17.78
C LYS A 219 8.17 -22.03 -19.12
N ASP A 220 6.92 -22.45 -19.13
CA ASP A 220 6.13 -22.68 -20.36
C ASP A 220 5.95 -21.36 -21.16
N ASN A 221 5.83 -20.21 -20.49
CA ASN A 221 5.80 -18.90 -21.16
C ASN A 221 7.16 -18.43 -21.68
N LYS A 222 8.29 -18.92 -21.15
CA LYS A 222 9.62 -18.58 -21.67
C LYS A 222 9.99 -19.38 -22.92
N GLU A 223 9.46 -20.59 -23.08
CA GLU A 223 9.71 -21.44 -24.26
C GLU A 223 8.84 -21.08 -25.47
N GLY A 224 7.83 -20.21 -25.30
CA GLY A 224 6.94 -19.72 -26.38
C GLY A 224 7.45 -18.48 -27.13
N TRP A 225 8.65 -17.99 -26.86
CA TRP A 225 9.28 -16.83 -27.51
C TRP A 225 10.64 -17.21 -28.11
N GLY A 226 10.71 -18.36 -28.77
CA GLY A 226 11.81 -18.81 -29.60
C GLY A 226 11.47 -18.71 -31.08
#